data_8c24479da1c9ca702aa54cc3d015d721
#
_entry.id   8c24479da1c9ca702aa54cc3d015d721
#
_cell.length_a   1.000
_cell.length_b   1.000
_cell.length_c   1.000
_cell.angle_alpha   90.00
_cell.angle_beta   90.00
_cell.angle_gamma   90.00
#
_symmetry.space_group_name_H-M   'P 1'
#
loop_
_entity.id
_entity.type
_entity.pdbx_description
1 polymer ?
#
loop_
_entity_poly.entity_id
_entity_poly.type
_entity_poly.pdbx_seq_one_letter_code
_entity_poly.pdbx_strand_id
1 'polypeptide(L)'
;MPYEGAVRALLIAHKERGALGLAGPLGGALARAVEAAVEAAGAGVDVGAVGGSREGSCGGPWRGPLLLVPVPSSRRSVRARGHDPTRRLALAAAGRLRRAGRPARVLPVLRQGRAVADQAGLGARGRRANLAGALEVVPGGARLLAAGRVVLVDDLMTTGATLAEAARALGVVHPPFIPRTSAGIGGDSAQHEFEQRVAAVIASSPASFEINRNSLETWIVAGGER
;
A
#
# COMPACT_ATOMS: atom_id res chain seq x y z
N MET A 1 12.01 -4.61 -5.61
CA MET A 1 12.95 -5.64 -6.13
C MET A 1 12.23 -6.50 -7.19
N PRO A 2 12.90 -6.96 -8.26
CA PRO A 2 12.32 -7.90 -9.20
C PRO A 2 11.93 -9.22 -8.50
N TYR A 3 10.78 -9.81 -8.90
CA TYR A 3 10.32 -11.10 -8.38
C TYR A 3 10.96 -12.24 -9.14
N GLU A 4 12.25 -12.47 -8.92
CA GLU A 4 13.04 -13.49 -9.57
C GLU A 4 14.16 -14.03 -8.65
N GLY A 5 14.83 -15.08 -9.05
CA GLY A 5 16.00 -15.62 -8.36
C GLY A 5 15.77 -15.85 -6.86
N ALA A 6 16.69 -15.32 -6.05
CA ALA A 6 16.68 -15.45 -4.61
C ALA A 6 15.46 -14.80 -3.95
N VAL A 7 15.01 -13.63 -4.45
CA VAL A 7 13.84 -12.92 -3.90
C VAL A 7 12.58 -13.76 -4.02
N ARG A 8 12.36 -14.38 -5.20
CA ARG A 8 11.25 -15.30 -5.43
C ARG A 8 11.33 -16.52 -4.50
N ALA A 9 12.52 -17.12 -4.38
CA ALA A 9 12.71 -18.29 -3.53
C ALA A 9 12.40 -17.98 -2.05
N LEU A 10 12.88 -16.85 -1.52
CA LEU A 10 12.63 -16.42 -0.14
C LEU A 10 11.15 -16.14 0.13
N LEU A 11 10.46 -15.44 -0.78
CA LEU A 11 9.03 -15.16 -0.64
C LEU A 11 8.19 -16.44 -0.68
N ILE A 12 8.49 -17.39 -1.58
CA ILE A 12 7.82 -18.69 -1.62
C ILE A 12 8.11 -19.48 -0.34
N ALA A 13 9.36 -19.51 0.13
CA ALA A 13 9.73 -20.23 1.36
C ALA A 13 8.97 -19.67 2.57
N HIS A 14 8.87 -18.34 2.70
CA HIS A 14 8.12 -17.71 3.77
C HIS A 14 6.60 -17.98 3.65
N LYS A 15 6.05 -17.81 2.45
CA LYS A 15 4.61 -17.87 2.21
C LYS A 15 4.04 -19.29 2.20
N GLU A 16 4.72 -20.22 1.54
CA GLU A 16 4.18 -21.56 1.25
C GLU A 16 4.86 -22.67 2.05
N ARG A 17 6.11 -22.49 2.47
CA ARG A 17 6.89 -23.53 3.15
C ARG A 17 7.05 -23.29 4.65
N GLY A 18 6.40 -22.26 5.19
CA GLY A 18 6.42 -21.97 6.62
C GLY A 18 7.79 -21.54 7.18
N ALA A 19 8.70 -21.04 6.34
CA ALA A 19 9.99 -20.53 6.79
C ALA A 19 9.82 -19.17 7.53
N LEU A 20 9.21 -19.23 8.73
CA LEU A 20 8.79 -18.06 9.49
C LEU A 20 9.96 -17.18 9.95
N GLY A 21 11.17 -17.73 10.08
CA GLY A 21 12.40 -16.99 10.37
C GLY A 21 12.75 -15.94 9.31
N LEU A 22 12.28 -16.10 8.08
CA LEU A 22 12.46 -15.13 7.00
C LEU A 22 11.66 -13.85 7.20
N ALA A 23 10.71 -13.80 8.13
CA ALA A 23 9.93 -12.60 8.41
C ALA A 23 10.81 -11.40 8.82
N GLY A 24 11.92 -11.63 9.51
CA GLY A 24 12.86 -10.57 9.91
C GLY A 24 13.53 -9.89 8.71
N PRO A 25 14.29 -10.61 7.86
CA PRO A 25 14.92 -10.06 6.67
C PRO A 25 13.91 -9.45 5.67
N LEU A 26 12.84 -10.17 5.35
CA LEU A 26 11.80 -9.70 4.44
C LEU A 26 11.04 -8.48 4.99
N GLY A 27 10.75 -8.45 6.29
CA GLY A 27 10.19 -7.29 6.96
C GLY A 27 11.13 -6.08 6.95
N GLY A 28 12.44 -6.30 7.00
CA GLY A 28 13.44 -5.25 6.79
C GLY A 28 13.41 -4.68 5.38
N ALA A 29 13.25 -5.51 4.36
CA ALA A 29 13.07 -5.09 2.98
C ALA A 29 11.76 -4.29 2.80
N LEU A 30 10.66 -4.77 3.41
CA LEU A 30 9.38 -4.07 3.39
C LEU A 30 9.46 -2.71 4.09
N ALA A 31 10.18 -2.60 5.23
CA ALA A 31 10.37 -1.33 5.93
C ALA A 31 11.05 -0.28 5.03
N ARG A 32 12.11 -0.66 4.32
CA ARG A 32 12.77 0.24 3.35
C ARG A 32 11.84 0.63 2.20
N ALA A 33 11.03 -0.31 1.70
CA ALA A 33 10.04 0.00 0.67
C ALA A 33 8.98 1.01 1.17
N VAL A 34 8.56 0.88 2.44
CA VAL A 34 7.64 1.84 3.08
C VAL A 34 8.27 3.23 3.18
N GLU A 35 9.52 3.33 3.66
CA GLU A 35 10.23 4.61 3.77
C GLU A 35 10.36 5.29 2.41
N ALA A 36 10.87 4.59 1.40
CA ALA A 36 11.03 5.13 0.06
C ALA A 36 9.67 5.54 -0.57
N ALA A 37 8.60 4.78 -0.36
CA ALA A 37 7.28 5.12 -0.86
C ALA A 37 6.69 6.38 -0.17
N VAL A 38 6.94 6.53 1.13
CA VAL A 38 6.50 7.72 1.90
C VAL A 38 7.29 8.96 1.49
N GLU A 39 8.60 8.84 1.29
CA GLU A 39 9.46 9.92 0.82
C GLU A 39 9.08 10.38 -0.59
N ALA A 40 8.90 9.45 -1.52
CA ALA A 40 8.49 9.76 -2.88
C ALA A 40 7.11 10.46 -2.95
N ALA A 41 6.16 10.06 -2.10
CA ALA A 41 4.87 10.72 -2.00
C ALA A 41 4.96 12.11 -1.34
N GLY A 42 5.97 12.36 -0.50
CA GLY A 42 6.26 13.68 0.06
C GLY A 42 6.93 14.63 -0.93
N ALA A 43 7.77 14.11 -1.82
CA ALA A 43 8.46 14.90 -2.84
C ALA A 43 7.55 15.35 -4.01
N GLY A 44 6.41 14.67 -4.22
CA GLY A 44 5.48 14.98 -5.33
C GLY A 44 4.60 16.24 -5.14
N VAL A 45 4.73 16.95 -4.03
CA VAL A 45 3.89 18.14 -3.73
C VAL A 45 4.52 19.45 -4.21
N ASP A 46 5.76 19.44 -4.70
CA ASP A 46 6.52 20.66 -5.06
C ASP A 46 6.47 21.07 -6.55
N VAL A 47 5.55 20.53 -7.36
CA VAL A 47 5.42 20.96 -8.77
C VAL A 47 4.38 22.08 -8.88
N GLY A 48 4.79 23.33 -8.64
CA GLY A 48 3.99 24.48 -9.09
C GLY A 48 3.88 25.72 -8.20
N ALA A 49 4.78 25.97 -7.28
CA ALA A 49 4.81 27.25 -6.56
C ALA A 49 5.94 28.16 -7.06
N VAL A 50 5.76 28.72 -8.26
CA VAL A 50 6.50 29.94 -8.65
C VAL A 50 5.83 31.13 -7.94
N GLY A 51 6.54 31.71 -6.97
CA GLY A 51 6.27 33.05 -6.45
C GLY A 51 5.15 33.18 -5.43
N GLY A 52 5.44 32.92 -4.18
CA GLY A 52 4.59 33.32 -3.06
C GLY A 52 5.16 32.82 -1.75
N SER A 53 5.66 33.76 -0.92
CA SER A 53 6.06 33.51 0.46
C SER A 53 4.89 32.90 1.24
N ARG A 54 4.90 31.60 1.45
CA ARG A 54 4.00 30.92 2.37
C ARG A 54 4.80 30.38 3.53
N GLU A 55 4.92 31.18 4.56
CA GLU A 55 5.16 30.73 5.92
C GLU A 55 3.98 29.81 6.30
N GLY A 56 4.19 28.49 6.32
CA GLY A 56 3.19 27.51 6.73
C GLY A 56 3.05 26.25 5.89
N SER A 57 3.74 26.13 4.74
CA SER A 57 3.68 24.90 3.94
C SER A 57 4.75 23.90 4.43
N CYS A 58 4.35 22.95 5.26
CA CYS A 58 5.19 21.87 5.76
C CYS A 58 5.48 20.83 4.66
N GLY A 59 6.31 21.18 3.67
CA GLY A 59 6.97 20.25 2.76
C GLY A 59 8.08 19.42 3.43
N GLY A 60 8.04 19.26 4.74
CA GLY A 60 8.95 18.42 5.49
C GLY A 60 8.55 16.95 5.48
N PRO A 61 9.51 16.03 5.76
CA PRO A 61 9.22 14.61 5.83
C PRO A 61 8.10 14.34 6.85
N TRP A 62 7.11 13.54 6.45
CA TRP A 62 5.99 13.16 7.32
C TRP A 62 6.50 12.59 8.66
N ARG A 63 6.16 13.24 9.77
CA ARG A 63 6.62 12.89 11.11
C ARG A 63 5.59 12.12 11.95
N GLY A 64 4.35 12.03 11.48
CA GLY A 64 3.28 11.30 12.16
C GLY A 64 3.47 9.77 12.10
N PRO A 65 2.62 8.99 12.80
CA PRO A 65 2.69 7.54 12.79
C PRO A 65 2.31 6.97 11.41
N LEU A 66 3.07 5.96 10.97
CA LEU A 66 2.74 5.17 9.80
C LEU A 66 1.77 4.04 10.18
N LEU A 67 0.69 3.91 9.44
CA LEU A 67 -0.32 2.87 9.62
C LEU A 67 -0.18 1.85 8.50
N LEU A 68 0.54 0.76 8.77
CA LEU A 68 0.73 -0.32 7.80
C LEU A 68 -0.54 -1.17 7.74
N VAL A 69 -1.22 -1.13 6.61
CA VAL A 69 -2.44 -1.90 6.36
C VAL A 69 -2.10 -3.10 5.48
N PRO A 70 -1.96 -4.30 6.03
CA PRO A 70 -1.66 -5.49 5.24
C PRO A 70 -2.85 -5.88 4.38
N VAL A 71 -2.58 -6.19 3.11
CA VAL A 71 -3.55 -6.84 2.24
C VAL A 71 -3.86 -8.23 2.80
N PRO A 72 -5.14 -8.57 3.05
CA PRO A 72 -5.48 -9.82 3.70
C PRO A 72 -5.31 -11.02 2.76
N SER A 73 -4.65 -12.07 3.24
CA SER A 73 -4.69 -13.38 2.61
C SER A 73 -6.09 -13.99 2.72
N SER A 74 -6.44 -14.92 1.80
CA SER A 74 -7.73 -15.60 1.90
C SER A 74 -7.82 -16.42 3.20
N ARG A 75 -9.01 -16.49 3.79
CA ARG A 75 -9.24 -17.29 5.01
C ARG A 75 -8.86 -18.76 4.82
N ARG A 76 -9.13 -19.30 3.62
CA ARG A 76 -8.74 -20.67 3.25
C ARG A 76 -7.22 -20.83 3.28
N SER A 77 -6.50 -19.90 2.67
CA SER A 77 -5.03 -19.92 2.64
C SER A 77 -4.42 -19.75 4.03
N VAL A 78 -4.97 -18.86 4.88
CA VAL A 78 -4.52 -18.69 6.26
C VAL A 78 -4.76 -19.95 7.08
N ARG A 79 -5.93 -20.60 6.93
CA ARG A 79 -6.21 -21.88 7.62
C ARG A 79 -5.28 -22.99 7.17
N ALA A 80 -5.01 -23.10 5.87
CA ALA A 80 -4.13 -24.13 5.33
C ALA A 80 -2.67 -23.95 5.78
N ARG A 81 -2.19 -22.72 5.93
CA ARG A 81 -0.80 -22.39 6.31
C ARG A 81 -0.60 -22.21 7.81
N GLY A 82 -1.67 -22.00 8.58
CA GLY A 82 -1.62 -21.67 10.01
C GLY A 82 -1.20 -20.23 10.32
N HIS A 83 -0.94 -19.39 9.31
CA HIS A 83 -0.54 -17.98 9.50
C HIS A 83 -0.90 -17.11 8.29
N ASP A 84 -0.95 -15.79 8.52
CA ASP A 84 -1.04 -14.77 7.47
C ASP A 84 0.37 -14.21 7.20
N PRO A 85 0.97 -14.53 6.03
CA PRO A 85 2.33 -14.13 5.70
C PRO A 85 2.47 -12.61 5.59
N THR A 86 1.56 -11.93 4.89
CA THR A 86 1.63 -10.47 4.69
C THR A 86 1.52 -9.72 6.02
N ARG A 87 0.61 -10.13 6.90
CA ARG A 87 0.49 -9.55 8.23
C ARG A 87 1.77 -9.75 9.06
N ARG A 88 2.39 -10.94 8.97
CA ARG A 88 3.66 -11.22 9.67
C ARG A 88 4.78 -10.32 9.18
N LEU A 89 4.89 -10.10 7.86
CA LEU A 89 5.87 -9.19 7.27
C LEU A 89 5.61 -7.74 7.71
N ALA A 90 4.35 -7.29 7.71
CA ALA A 90 3.98 -5.97 8.20
C ALA A 90 4.37 -5.74 9.67
N LEU A 91 4.19 -6.73 10.54
CA LEU A 91 4.61 -6.67 11.95
C LEU A 91 6.13 -6.54 12.09
N ALA A 92 6.89 -7.32 11.31
CA ALA A 92 8.34 -7.25 11.29
C ALA A 92 8.83 -5.89 10.75
N ALA A 93 8.21 -5.38 9.67
CA ALA A 93 8.51 -4.06 9.12
C ALA A 93 8.21 -2.94 10.13
N ALA A 94 7.06 -2.94 10.76
CA ALA A 94 6.72 -1.96 11.78
C ALA A 94 7.71 -1.99 12.97
N GLY A 95 8.18 -3.17 13.35
CA GLY A 95 9.23 -3.32 14.37
C GLY A 95 10.55 -2.69 13.93
N ARG A 96 10.94 -2.82 12.65
CA ARG A 96 12.13 -2.19 12.08
C ARG A 96 12.00 -0.67 12.04
N LEU A 97 10.88 -0.15 11.54
CA LEU A 97 10.59 1.29 11.49
C LEU A 97 10.66 1.92 12.88
N ARG A 98 10.07 1.29 13.89
CA ARG A 98 10.13 1.80 15.28
C ARG A 98 11.56 1.82 15.84
N ARG A 99 12.37 0.81 15.55
CA ARG A 99 13.79 0.80 15.96
C ARG A 99 14.62 1.88 15.24
N ALA A 100 14.21 2.30 14.05
CA ALA A 100 14.78 3.43 13.34
C ALA A 100 14.19 4.80 13.78
N GLY A 101 13.43 4.85 14.88
CA GLY A 101 12.81 6.08 15.39
C GLY A 101 11.54 6.51 14.66
N ARG A 102 11.01 5.68 13.74
CA ARG A 102 9.82 5.99 12.96
C ARG A 102 8.59 5.34 13.61
N PRO A 103 7.65 6.09 14.18
CA PRO A 103 6.43 5.53 14.74
C PRO A 103 5.64 4.75 13.68
N ALA A 104 5.37 3.48 13.93
CA ALA A 104 4.65 2.62 13.00
C ALA A 104 3.76 1.62 13.73
N ARG A 105 2.55 1.40 13.21
CA ARG A 105 1.56 0.44 13.71
C ARG A 105 1.05 -0.42 12.55
N VAL A 106 0.67 -1.66 12.85
CA VAL A 106 -0.01 -2.53 11.88
C VAL A 106 -1.49 -2.53 12.18
N LEU A 107 -2.29 -2.17 11.19
CA LEU A 107 -3.76 -2.14 11.29
C LEU A 107 -4.36 -3.14 10.30
N PRO A 108 -4.69 -4.36 10.72
CA PRO A 108 -5.34 -5.36 9.87
C PRO A 108 -6.84 -5.06 9.77
N VAL A 109 -7.17 -3.91 9.18
CA VAL A 109 -8.56 -3.41 9.07
C VAL A 109 -9.27 -3.86 7.80
N LEU A 110 -8.55 -4.52 6.87
CA LEU A 110 -9.13 -5.10 5.66
C LEU A 110 -9.48 -6.57 5.89
N ARG A 111 -10.63 -6.99 5.34
CA ARG A 111 -11.06 -8.39 5.29
C ARG A 111 -11.67 -8.73 3.92
N GLN A 112 -11.69 -10.01 3.58
CA GLN A 112 -12.49 -10.47 2.46
C GLN A 112 -13.98 -10.48 2.85
N GLY A 113 -14.79 -9.68 2.17
CA GLY A 113 -16.25 -9.62 2.33
C GLY A 113 -16.97 -10.72 1.57
N ARG A 114 -16.37 -11.24 0.48
CA ARG A 114 -16.89 -12.36 -0.31
C ARG A 114 -15.80 -13.33 -0.73
N ALA A 115 -16.19 -14.50 -1.13
CA ALA A 115 -15.28 -15.48 -1.72
C ALA A 115 -14.74 -14.96 -3.06
N VAL A 116 -13.47 -15.17 -3.29
CA VAL A 116 -12.77 -14.86 -4.54
C VAL A 116 -12.44 -16.19 -5.20
N ALA A 117 -12.75 -16.33 -6.49
CA ALA A 117 -12.40 -17.52 -7.25
C ALA A 117 -10.87 -17.64 -7.40
N ASP A 118 -10.40 -18.84 -7.73
CA ASP A 118 -8.97 -19.05 -7.99
C ASP A 118 -8.52 -18.12 -9.12
N GLN A 119 -7.38 -17.47 -8.90
CA GLN A 119 -6.79 -16.52 -9.84
C GLN A 119 -5.77 -17.19 -10.79
N ALA A 120 -5.55 -18.50 -10.66
CA ALA A 120 -4.67 -19.25 -11.53
C ALA A 120 -5.21 -19.15 -12.98
N GLY A 121 -4.33 -18.80 -13.91
CA GLY A 121 -4.69 -18.65 -15.32
C GLY A 121 -5.44 -17.36 -15.72
N LEU A 122 -5.85 -16.51 -14.77
CA LEU A 122 -6.51 -15.24 -15.10
C LEU A 122 -5.47 -14.19 -15.54
N GLY A 123 -5.72 -13.55 -16.68
CA GLY A 123 -5.01 -12.33 -17.09
C GLY A 123 -5.33 -11.14 -16.16
N ALA A 124 -4.65 -10.00 -16.37
CA ALA A 124 -4.78 -8.80 -15.53
C ALA A 124 -6.24 -8.32 -15.41
N ARG A 125 -6.98 -8.26 -16.52
CA ARG A 125 -8.39 -7.85 -16.56
C ARG A 125 -9.28 -8.82 -15.77
N GLY A 126 -9.08 -10.13 -15.94
CA GLY A 126 -9.81 -11.16 -15.21
C GLY A 126 -9.57 -11.10 -13.70
N ARG A 127 -8.32 -10.85 -13.28
CA ARG A 127 -7.97 -10.67 -11.86
C ARG A 127 -8.64 -9.44 -11.25
N ARG A 128 -8.68 -8.30 -11.98
CA ARG A 128 -9.40 -7.10 -11.53
C ARG A 128 -10.89 -7.37 -11.35
N ALA A 129 -11.54 -7.98 -12.34
CA ALA A 129 -12.96 -8.32 -12.28
C ALA A 129 -13.27 -9.29 -11.13
N ASN A 130 -12.42 -10.31 -10.92
CA ASN A 130 -12.57 -11.29 -9.86
C ASN A 130 -12.40 -10.68 -8.45
N LEU A 131 -11.60 -9.62 -8.32
CA LEU A 131 -11.33 -8.96 -7.04
C LEU A 131 -12.28 -7.79 -6.76
N ALA A 132 -12.96 -7.23 -7.76
CA ALA A 132 -13.81 -6.07 -7.58
C ALA A 132 -14.87 -6.29 -6.48
N GLY A 133 -14.89 -5.43 -5.46
CA GLY A 133 -15.77 -5.55 -4.29
C GLY A 133 -15.44 -6.73 -3.35
N ALA A 134 -14.27 -7.34 -3.48
CA ALA A 134 -13.90 -8.49 -2.66
C ALA A 134 -13.35 -8.10 -1.28
N LEU A 135 -12.85 -6.88 -1.13
CA LEU A 135 -12.30 -6.39 0.12
C LEU A 135 -13.21 -5.33 0.74
N GLU A 136 -13.29 -5.33 2.05
CA GLU A 136 -14.01 -4.34 2.83
C GLU A 136 -13.25 -3.98 4.11
N VAL A 137 -13.53 -2.78 4.65
CA VAL A 137 -12.98 -2.34 5.93
C VAL A 137 -13.85 -2.91 7.04
N VAL A 138 -13.21 -3.47 8.07
CA VAL A 138 -13.94 -3.96 9.26
C VAL A 138 -14.66 -2.82 9.99
N PRO A 139 -15.79 -3.08 10.66
CA PRO A 139 -16.48 -2.06 11.46
C PRO A 139 -15.53 -1.35 12.42
N GLY A 140 -15.59 -0.02 12.45
CA GLY A 140 -14.70 0.81 13.25
C GLY A 140 -13.30 1.05 12.66
N GLY A 141 -12.92 0.32 11.60
CA GLY A 141 -11.59 0.43 10.98
C GLY A 141 -11.30 1.83 10.43
N ALA A 142 -12.29 2.51 9.88
CA ALA A 142 -12.13 3.88 9.36
C ALA A 142 -11.62 4.87 10.43
N ARG A 143 -12.10 4.77 11.66
CA ARG A 143 -11.64 5.62 12.78
C ARG A 143 -10.17 5.38 13.12
N LEU A 144 -9.69 4.13 12.99
CA LEU A 144 -8.30 3.78 13.24
C LEU A 144 -7.37 4.33 12.16
N LEU A 145 -7.86 4.41 10.92
CA LEU A 145 -7.11 4.94 9.78
C LEU A 145 -6.89 6.45 9.87
N ALA A 146 -7.75 7.18 10.59
CA ALA A 146 -7.59 8.62 10.79
C ALA A 146 -6.41 9.00 11.72
N ALA A 147 -5.80 8.02 12.41
CA ALA A 147 -4.76 8.28 13.40
C ALA A 147 -3.35 8.47 12.83
N GLY A 148 -3.16 8.39 11.50
CA GLY A 148 -1.85 8.54 10.87
C GLY A 148 -1.84 8.28 9.37
N ARG A 149 -0.65 8.28 8.78
CA ARG A 149 -0.50 8.05 7.35
C ARG A 149 -0.66 6.58 7.00
N VAL A 150 -1.63 6.29 6.15
CA VAL A 150 -1.93 4.92 5.70
C VAL A 150 -0.94 4.49 4.62
N VAL A 151 -0.35 3.32 4.82
CA VAL A 151 0.48 2.63 3.81
C VAL A 151 -0.07 1.23 3.62
N LEU A 152 -0.60 0.94 2.43
CA LEU A 152 -0.96 -0.43 2.04
C LEU A 152 0.31 -1.26 1.89
N VAL A 153 0.34 -2.47 2.44
CA VAL A 153 1.50 -3.35 2.31
C VAL A 153 1.10 -4.73 1.82
N ASP A 154 1.91 -5.25 0.88
CA ASP A 154 1.77 -6.61 0.37
C ASP A 154 3.16 -7.26 0.23
N ASP A 155 3.23 -8.57 0.06
CA ASP A 155 4.48 -9.29 -0.19
C ASP A 155 4.94 -9.16 -1.65
N LEU A 156 3.99 -9.22 -2.58
CA LEU A 156 4.27 -9.27 -4.02
C LEU A 156 3.20 -8.52 -4.82
N MET A 157 3.62 -7.62 -5.69
CA MET A 157 2.76 -7.04 -6.71
C MET A 157 2.94 -7.79 -8.03
N THR A 158 1.86 -8.38 -8.55
CA THR A 158 1.83 -8.99 -9.90
C THR A 158 1.15 -8.06 -10.91
N THR A 159 -0.13 -7.83 -10.78
CA THR A 159 -0.92 -6.95 -11.65
C THR A 159 -1.38 -5.68 -10.95
N GLY A 160 -1.09 -5.53 -9.66
CA GLY A 160 -1.61 -4.45 -8.83
C GLY A 160 -3.12 -4.56 -8.49
N ALA A 161 -3.82 -5.55 -9.05
CA ALA A 161 -5.28 -5.67 -8.88
C ALA A 161 -5.72 -5.77 -7.40
N THR A 162 -4.95 -6.48 -6.58
CA THR A 162 -5.23 -6.62 -5.14
C THR A 162 -5.01 -5.31 -4.39
N LEU A 163 -3.94 -4.58 -4.71
CA LEU A 163 -3.65 -3.26 -4.12
C LEU A 163 -4.71 -2.24 -4.55
N ALA A 164 -5.12 -2.24 -5.82
CA ALA A 164 -6.19 -1.37 -6.32
C ALA A 164 -7.52 -1.64 -5.58
N GLU A 165 -7.89 -2.90 -5.39
CA GLU A 165 -9.08 -3.27 -4.63
C GLU A 165 -8.97 -2.89 -3.15
N ALA A 166 -7.80 -3.08 -2.53
CA ALA A 166 -7.55 -2.65 -1.16
C ALA A 166 -7.67 -1.12 -1.01
N ALA A 167 -7.12 -0.37 -1.96
CA ALA A 167 -7.25 1.08 -2.02
C ALA A 167 -8.72 1.51 -2.17
N ARG A 168 -9.48 0.86 -3.07
CA ARG A 168 -10.92 1.09 -3.21
C ARG A 168 -11.65 0.85 -1.88
N ALA A 169 -11.39 -0.27 -1.23
CA ALA A 169 -12.03 -0.63 0.03
C ALA A 169 -11.74 0.39 1.15
N LEU A 170 -10.56 1.02 1.13
CA LEU A 170 -10.21 2.08 2.08
C LEU A 170 -10.82 3.45 1.70
N GLY A 171 -11.64 3.54 0.66
CA GLY A 171 -12.19 4.80 0.16
C GLY A 171 -11.17 5.64 -0.59
N VAL A 172 -10.06 5.03 -1.03
CA VAL A 172 -9.06 5.65 -1.90
C VAL A 172 -9.50 5.48 -3.36
N VAL A 173 -10.67 5.98 -3.67
CA VAL A 173 -11.00 6.27 -5.06
C VAL A 173 -10.48 7.66 -5.32
N HIS A 174 -9.60 7.85 -6.31
CA HIS A 174 -9.34 9.17 -6.84
C HIS A 174 -10.69 9.85 -7.04
N PRO A 175 -10.93 11.02 -6.42
CA PRO A 175 -12.09 11.80 -6.83
C PRO A 175 -11.94 11.99 -8.35
N PRO A 176 -13.01 11.84 -9.15
CA PRO A 176 -12.95 12.20 -10.54
C PRO A 176 -12.39 13.60 -10.61
N PHE A 177 -11.42 13.85 -11.51
CA PHE A 177 -10.90 15.18 -11.79
C PHE A 177 -12.10 16.10 -12.05
N ILE A 178 -12.50 16.85 -11.04
CA ILE A 178 -13.49 17.93 -11.19
C ILE A 178 -12.65 19.12 -11.64
N PRO A 179 -12.74 19.55 -12.91
CA PRO A 179 -12.09 20.78 -13.34
C PRO A 179 -12.61 21.90 -12.45
N ARG A 180 -11.72 22.59 -11.76
CA ARG A 180 -12.07 23.75 -10.94
C ARG A 180 -12.59 24.83 -11.88
N THR A 181 -13.90 24.93 -12.03
CA THR A 181 -14.53 26.12 -12.54
C THR A 181 -14.42 27.18 -11.45
N SER A 182 -13.73 28.26 -11.79
CA SER A 182 -13.60 29.44 -10.96
C SER A 182 -14.96 30.12 -10.78
N ALA A 183 -15.68 29.82 -9.70
CA ALA A 183 -16.74 30.70 -9.16
C ALA A 183 -17.18 30.20 -7.78
N GLY A 184 -17.09 31.08 -6.76
CA GLY A 184 -17.82 30.90 -5.49
C GLY A 184 -16.99 31.01 -4.24
N ILE A 185 -16.94 32.20 -3.72
CA ILE A 185 -16.48 32.60 -2.37
C ILE A 185 -17.41 31.97 -1.33
N GLY A 186 -16.88 31.36 -0.29
CA GLY A 186 -17.68 31.10 0.94
C GLY A 186 -17.24 29.85 1.68
N GLY A 187 -16.51 30.04 2.76
CA GLY A 187 -16.37 29.35 4.03
C GLY A 187 -16.60 27.84 4.11
N ASP A 188 -15.66 27.09 4.41
CA ASP A 188 -15.46 26.36 5.65
C ASP A 188 -14.22 25.45 5.55
N SER A 189 -13.39 25.53 6.55
CA SER A 189 -12.05 24.95 6.62
C SER A 189 -12.08 23.45 6.98
N ALA A 190 -12.73 22.63 6.19
CA ALA A 190 -12.78 21.18 6.33
C ALA A 190 -12.34 20.45 5.04
N GLN A 191 -11.51 21.08 4.23
CA GLN A 191 -10.75 20.36 3.21
C GLN A 191 -9.54 19.72 3.90
N HIS A 192 -9.81 18.66 4.67
CA HIS A 192 -8.77 17.73 5.03
C HIS A 192 -8.11 17.26 3.73
N GLU A 193 -6.86 17.69 3.56
CA GLU A 193 -5.95 17.18 2.57
C GLU A 193 -6.12 15.67 2.48
N PHE A 194 -6.66 15.20 1.37
CA PHE A 194 -6.66 13.78 1.03
C PHE A 194 -5.20 13.40 0.82
N GLU A 195 -4.52 13.10 1.93
CA GLU A 195 -3.15 12.63 1.92
C GLU A 195 -3.04 11.45 0.95
N GLN A 196 -2.10 11.58 0.03
CA GLN A 196 -1.74 10.50 -0.89
C GLN A 196 -1.47 9.22 -0.10
N ARG A 197 -2.37 8.27 -0.21
CA ARG A 197 -2.17 6.96 0.38
C ARG A 197 -1.19 6.19 -0.48
N VAL A 198 -0.27 5.53 0.15
CA VAL A 198 0.90 4.93 -0.48
C VAL A 198 0.80 3.42 -0.38
N ALA A 199 1.34 2.71 -1.34
CA ALA A 199 1.51 1.27 -1.24
C ALA A 199 3.00 0.89 -1.29
N ALA A 200 3.37 -0.14 -0.53
CA ALA A 200 4.71 -0.68 -0.50
C ALA A 200 4.68 -2.20 -0.62
N VAL A 201 5.56 -2.75 -1.45
CA VAL A 201 5.71 -4.20 -1.66
C VAL A 201 7.18 -4.59 -1.61
N ILE A 202 7.46 -5.83 -1.24
CA ILE A 202 8.84 -6.36 -1.23
C ILE A 202 9.33 -6.57 -2.66
N ALA A 203 8.49 -7.13 -3.51
CA ALA A 203 8.84 -7.44 -4.89
C ALA A 203 7.68 -7.16 -5.85
N SER A 204 8.02 -6.98 -7.13
CA SER A 204 7.06 -6.86 -8.20
C SER A 204 7.48 -7.71 -9.41
N SER A 205 6.49 -8.27 -10.11
CA SER A 205 6.76 -9.00 -11.33
C SER A 205 7.16 -8.03 -12.47
N PRO A 206 7.97 -8.44 -13.46
CA PRO A 206 8.32 -7.59 -14.60
C PRO A 206 7.09 -6.98 -15.29
N ALA A 207 6.04 -7.76 -15.46
CA ALA A 207 4.77 -7.30 -16.06
C ALA A 207 4.09 -6.17 -15.29
N SER A 208 4.36 -6.02 -13.98
CA SER A 208 3.81 -4.94 -13.16
C SER A 208 4.35 -3.57 -13.55
N PHE A 209 5.58 -3.49 -14.02
CA PHE A 209 6.21 -2.23 -14.44
C PHE A 209 5.62 -1.70 -15.74
N GLU A 210 5.21 -2.58 -16.65
CA GLU A 210 4.56 -2.19 -17.91
C GLU A 210 3.14 -1.67 -17.68
N ILE A 211 2.38 -2.33 -16.79
CA ILE A 211 1.03 -1.91 -16.41
C ILE A 211 1.04 -0.53 -15.75
N ASN A 212 2.03 -0.25 -14.92
CA ASN A 212 2.11 1.01 -14.18
C ASN A 212 2.46 2.22 -15.08
N ARG A 213 3.15 2.00 -16.22
CA ARG A 213 3.43 3.05 -17.21
C ARG A 213 2.18 3.53 -17.96
N ASN A 214 1.18 2.67 -18.10
CA ASN A 214 -0.03 2.91 -18.87
C ASN A 214 -1.28 3.16 -18.02
N SER A 215 -1.18 3.13 -16.69
CA SER A 215 -2.31 3.40 -15.79
C SER A 215 -2.21 4.82 -15.24
N LEU A 216 -3.34 5.51 -15.16
CA LEU A 216 -3.49 6.78 -14.44
C LEU A 216 -3.35 6.61 -12.91
N GLU A 217 -3.19 5.39 -12.41
CA GLU A 217 -2.95 5.06 -11.02
C GLU A 217 -1.44 5.00 -10.76
N THR A 218 -0.87 6.05 -10.20
CA THR A 218 0.56 6.09 -9.83
C THR A 218 0.79 5.32 -8.53
N TRP A 219 1.24 4.07 -8.64
CA TRP A 219 1.75 3.32 -7.51
C TRP A 219 3.26 3.56 -7.39
N ILE A 220 3.69 4.09 -6.25
CA ILE A 220 5.10 4.21 -5.96
C ILE A 220 5.58 2.86 -5.44
N VAL A 221 6.22 2.09 -6.32
CA VAL A 221 6.89 0.84 -5.95
C VAL A 221 8.34 1.16 -5.64
N ALA A 222 8.66 1.29 -4.37
CA ALA A 222 10.04 1.46 -3.94
C ALA A 222 10.80 0.13 -4.11
N GLY A 223 11.84 0.15 -4.95
CA GLY A 223 12.75 -0.98 -5.08
C GLY A 223 13.11 -1.37 -6.50
N GLY A 224 13.41 -0.43 -7.34
CA GLY A 224 14.02 -0.63 -8.65
C GLY A 224 15.29 0.19 -8.79
N GLU A 225 16.39 -0.26 -8.21
CA GLU A 225 17.69 0.10 -8.76
C GLU A 225 17.91 -0.70 -10.03
N ARG A 226 18.38 -0.02 -11.08
CA ARG A 226 18.74 -0.57 -12.40
C ARG A 226 19.93 -1.49 -12.28
#